data_d6ff392e13416b33a3dc7ef56fc13833
#
_entry.id   d6ff392e13416b33a3dc7ef56fc13833
#
_cell.length_a   1.000
_cell.length_b   1.000
_cell.length_c   1.000
_cell.angle_alpha   90.00
_cell.angle_beta   90.00
_cell.angle_gamma   90.00
#
_symmetry.space_group_name_H-M   'P 1'
#
loop_
_entity.id
_entity.type
_entity.pdbx_description
1 polymer ?
#
loop_
_entity_poly.entity_id
_entity_poly.type
_entity_poly.pdbx_seq_one_letter_code
_entity_poly.pdbx_strand_id
1 'polypeptide(L)'
;MPDSHPNGSASTRSSGHRLGDQVDRVAGHVREAIEEAKPHFRGWLHAATAPLAAAAGIVLVALSPNAMTRTGSAVFAVSALVLFTVSAIYHRGRWSPRVWAFLRRFDHANIFLLIAGTYTPFSLLLLEGRNRVVLLAVVWTGAILGVLFRVFWAGAPRWLYTPIYMALGWAAVFYVNDFVHGTHPAVLTLMATGGLLYTLGGLVYGFQWPNPSPRWFGFHEVFHTLTIAAFVTHYVGVSIATYSLR
;
A
#
# COMPACT_ATOMS: atom_id res chain seq x y z
N MET A 1 -61.57 -45.79 -7.20
CA MET A 1 -60.25 -45.88 -6.54
C MET A 1 -59.35 -44.84 -7.18
N PRO A 2 -58.96 -43.84 -6.45
CA PRO A 2 -57.94 -42.93 -6.92
C PRO A 2 -56.64 -43.15 -6.08
N ASP A 3 -55.54 -43.37 -6.76
CA ASP A 3 -54.20 -43.49 -6.17
C ASP A 3 -53.63 -42.14 -5.86
N SER A 4 -53.27 -41.99 -4.61
CA SER A 4 -52.61 -40.82 -4.05
C SER A 4 -51.09 -40.94 -4.23
N HIS A 5 -50.46 -40.04 -4.96
CA HIS A 5 -49.02 -39.86 -4.98
C HIS A 5 -48.58 -38.92 -3.85
N PRO A 6 -47.65 -39.30 -2.99
CA PRO A 6 -47.13 -38.42 -1.97
C PRO A 6 -45.87 -37.67 -2.43
N ASN A 7 -45.90 -36.38 -2.26
CA ASN A 7 -44.87 -35.46 -1.80
C ASN A 7 -43.38 -35.84 -1.93
N GLY A 8 -42.76 -35.45 -3.06
CA GLY A 8 -41.32 -35.44 -3.23
C GLY A 8 -40.62 -34.09 -2.98
N SER A 9 -41.36 -33.02 -2.67
CA SER A 9 -40.78 -31.66 -2.66
C SER A 9 -40.30 -31.10 -1.30
N ALA A 10 -40.58 -31.79 -0.20
CA ALA A 10 -40.21 -31.32 1.14
C ALA A 10 -38.78 -31.72 1.55
N SER A 11 -38.27 -32.84 1.01
CA SER A 11 -36.95 -33.38 1.38
C SER A 11 -35.78 -32.59 0.79
N THR A 12 -35.90 -32.07 -0.41
CA THR A 12 -34.85 -31.31 -1.10
C THR A 12 -34.65 -29.88 -0.53
N ARG A 13 -35.72 -29.24 -0.05
CA ARG A 13 -35.62 -27.92 0.62
C ARG A 13 -34.91 -27.99 1.99
N SER A 14 -35.14 -29.08 2.75
CA SER A 14 -34.49 -29.28 4.06
C SER A 14 -33.00 -29.56 3.95
N SER A 15 -32.56 -30.22 2.90
CA SER A 15 -31.15 -30.55 2.68
C SER A 15 -30.34 -29.32 2.25
N GLY A 16 -30.92 -28.44 1.40
CA GLY A 16 -30.24 -27.20 0.97
C GLY A 16 -30.08 -26.20 2.12
N HIS A 17 -31.06 -26.13 3.02
CA HIS A 17 -30.96 -25.22 4.19
C HIS A 17 -29.87 -25.68 5.18
N ARG A 18 -29.77 -26.99 5.42
CA ARG A 18 -28.72 -27.57 6.31
C ARG A 18 -27.30 -27.41 5.74
N LEU A 19 -27.14 -27.51 4.43
CA LEU A 19 -25.86 -27.29 3.75
C LEU A 19 -25.45 -25.82 3.83
N GLY A 20 -26.37 -24.87 3.66
CA GLY A 20 -26.13 -23.45 3.84
C GLY A 20 -25.66 -23.11 5.26
N ASP A 21 -26.38 -23.64 6.28
CA ASP A 21 -26.03 -23.43 7.68
C ASP A 21 -24.69 -24.09 8.09
N GLN A 22 -24.30 -25.17 7.44
CA GLN A 22 -22.96 -25.77 7.65
C GLN A 22 -21.85 -24.93 7.02
N VAL A 23 -22.04 -24.47 5.80
CA VAL A 23 -21.08 -23.59 5.11
C VAL A 23 -20.87 -22.30 5.89
N ASP A 24 -21.95 -21.69 6.40
CA ASP A 24 -21.86 -20.47 7.18
C ASP A 24 -21.17 -20.69 8.53
N ARG A 25 -21.39 -21.83 9.19
CA ARG A 25 -20.67 -22.20 10.42
C ARG A 25 -19.19 -22.43 10.17
N VAL A 26 -18.82 -23.18 9.13
CA VAL A 26 -17.41 -23.41 8.78
C VAL A 26 -16.74 -22.11 8.39
N ALA A 27 -17.40 -21.25 7.62
CA ALA A 27 -16.90 -19.91 7.29
C ALA A 27 -16.72 -19.04 8.54
N GLY A 28 -17.63 -19.14 9.52
CA GLY A 28 -17.52 -18.48 10.82
C GLY A 28 -16.29 -18.93 11.61
N HIS A 29 -16.12 -20.25 11.80
CA HIS A 29 -14.95 -20.79 12.52
C HIS A 29 -13.62 -20.48 11.82
N VAL A 30 -13.57 -20.55 10.48
CA VAL A 30 -12.37 -20.17 9.71
C VAL A 30 -12.07 -18.70 9.90
N ARG A 31 -13.09 -17.85 9.95
CA ARG A 31 -12.95 -16.42 10.17
C ARG A 31 -12.45 -16.09 11.58
N GLU A 32 -12.99 -16.75 12.60
CA GLU A 32 -12.52 -16.64 13.99
C GLU A 32 -11.06 -17.10 14.12
N ALA A 33 -10.69 -18.24 13.53
CA ALA A 33 -9.32 -18.73 13.52
C ALA A 33 -8.35 -17.78 12.80
N ILE A 34 -8.79 -17.14 11.72
CA ILE A 34 -7.98 -16.12 11.01
C ILE A 34 -7.87 -14.84 11.85
N GLU A 35 -8.90 -14.44 12.57
CA GLU A 35 -8.86 -13.26 13.45
C GLU A 35 -7.98 -13.51 14.68
N GLU A 36 -8.02 -14.69 15.27
CA GLU A 36 -7.11 -15.10 16.37
C GLU A 36 -5.65 -15.21 15.90
N ALA A 37 -5.41 -15.59 14.64
CA ALA A 37 -4.07 -15.69 14.08
C ALA A 37 -3.45 -14.33 13.67
N LYS A 38 -4.21 -13.22 13.73
CA LYS A 38 -3.67 -11.90 13.41
C LYS A 38 -2.83 -11.35 14.57
N PRO A 39 -1.60 -10.89 14.33
CA PRO A 39 -0.82 -10.20 15.36
C PRO A 39 -1.58 -9.02 15.97
N HIS A 40 -1.42 -8.80 17.28
CA HIS A 40 -2.14 -7.76 18.01
C HIS A 40 -1.88 -6.35 17.49
N PHE A 41 -0.68 -6.08 16.99
CA PHE A 41 -0.31 -4.78 16.41
C PHE A 41 -0.75 -4.58 14.96
N ARG A 42 -1.49 -5.55 14.38
CA ARG A 42 -1.96 -5.46 12.99
C ARG A 42 -2.78 -4.18 12.77
N GLY A 43 -2.28 -3.30 11.88
CA GLY A 43 -2.90 -2.03 11.51
C GLY A 43 -2.70 -0.87 12.49
N TRP A 44 -2.18 -1.10 13.71
CA TRP A 44 -1.95 -0.02 14.68
C TRP A 44 -0.86 0.95 14.25
N LEU A 45 0.21 0.46 13.63
CA LEU A 45 1.31 1.29 13.14
C LEU A 45 0.80 2.31 12.12
N HIS A 46 0.03 1.87 11.14
CA HIS A 46 -0.53 2.76 10.12
C HIS A 46 -1.62 3.67 10.70
N ALA A 47 -2.42 3.19 11.67
CA ALA A 47 -3.42 4.01 12.35
C ALA A 47 -2.78 5.18 13.15
N ALA A 48 -1.63 4.95 13.78
CA ALA A 48 -0.88 6.00 14.45
C ALA A 48 -0.16 6.93 13.43
N THR A 49 0.32 6.38 12.33
CA THR A 49 1.05 7.15 11.30
C THR A 49 0.12 8.05 10.47
N ALA A 50 -1.11 7.64 10.20
CA ALA A 50 -2.03 8.40 9.35
C ALA A 50 -2.25 9.86 9.81
N PRO A 51 -2.59 10.17 11.08
CA PRO A 51 -2.74 11.55 11.53
C PRO A 51 -1.42 12.33 11.52
N LEU A 52 -0.29 11.68 11.79
CA LEU A 52 1.03 12.31 11.73
C LEU A 52 1.41 12.64 10.28
N ALA A 53 1.16 11.74 9.34
CA ALA A 53 1.36 11.97 7.92
C ALA A 53 0.45 13.09 7.37
N ALA A 54 -0.79 13.19 7.86
CA ALA A 54 -1.69 14.28 7.53
C ALA A 54 -1.13 15.63 8.01
N ALA A 55 -0.74 15.73 9.27
CA ALA A 55 -0.18 16.96 9.84
C ALA A 55 1.12 17.37 9.11
N ALA A 56 2.04 16.41 8.93
CA ALA A 56 3.29 16.62 8.21
C ALA A 56 3.05 17.04 6.75
N GLY A 57 2.09 16.40 6.07
CA GLY A 57 1.71 16.74 4.70
C GLY A 57 1.13 18.15 4.58
N ILE A 58 0.26 18.56 5.52
CA ILE A 58 -0.28 19.93 5.56
C ILE A 58 0.86 20.94 5.71
N VAL A 59 1.80 20.70 6.62
CA VAL A 59 2.97 21.59 6.83
C VAL A 59 3.81 21.67 5.56
N LEU A 60 4.12 20.53 4.93
CA LEU A 60 4.92 20.47 3.71
C LEU A 60 4.27 21.27 2.57
N VAL A 61 2.97 21.10 2.36
CA VAL A 61 2.22 21.81 1.30
C VAL A 61 2.10 23.30 1.62
N ALA A 62 1.77 23.67 2.86
CA ALA A 62 1.60 25.05 3.28
C ALA A 62 2.91 25.86 3.18
N LEU A 63 4.02 25.22 3.47
CA LEU A 63 5.34 25.83 3.43
C LEU A 63 6.02 25.74 2.05
N SER A 64 5.40 25.14 1.05
CA SER A 64 5.94 25.05 -0.32
C SER A 64 5.94 26.44 -0.99
N PRO A 65 7.11 26.92 -1.50
CA PRO A 65 7.28 28.30 -1.94
C PRO A 65 6.58 28.64 -3.27
N ASN A 66 6.36 27.68 -4.14
CA ASN A 66 5.76 27.91 -5.46
C ASN A 66 4.79 26.79 -5.87
N ALA A 67 4.10 26.96 -7.00
CA ALA A 67 3.07 26.02 -7.47
C ALA A 67 3.64 24.62 -7.75
N MET A 68 4.85 24.52 -8.31
CA MET A 68 5.47 23.24 -8.65
C MET A 68 5.83 22.43 -7.39
N THR A 69 6.46 23.07 -6.41
CA THR A 69 6.78 22.43 -5.11
C THR A 69 5.51 22.04 -4.37
N ARG A 70 4.49 22.92 -4.39
CA ARG A 70 3.20 22.65 -3.75
C ARG A 70 2.47 21.46 -4.36
N THR A 71 2.47 21.36 -5.69
CA THR A 71 1.88 20.21 -6.40
C THR A 71 2.61 18.91 -6.05
N GLY A 72 3.94 18.89 -6.11
CA GLY A 72 4.74 17.72 -5.74
C GLY A 72 4.50 17.30 -4.30
N SER A 73 4.53 18.25 -3.37
CA SER A 73 4.27 18.03 -1.95
C SER A 73 2.84 17.50 -1.69
N ALA A 74 1.84 18.05 -2.38
CA ALA A 74 0.45 17.62 -2.23
C ALA A 74 0.24 16.19 -2.73
N VAL A 75 0.78 15.84 -3.89
CA VAL A 75 0.68 14.49 -4.46
C VAL A 75 1.34 13.47 -3.53
N PHE A 76 2.54 13.77 -3.02
CA PHE A 76 3.24 12.93 -2.05
C PHE A 76 2.44 12.74 -0.77
N ALA A 77 1.97 13.85 -0.16
CA ALA A 77 1.23 13.83 1.09
C ALA A 77 -0.10 13.07 0.96
N VAL A 78 -0.85 13.31 -0.11
CA VAL A 78 -2.14 12.63 -0.35
C VAL A 78 -1.94 11.13 -0.59
N SER A 79 -0.95 10.74 -1.40
CA SER A 79 -0.68 9.30 -1.63
C SER A 79 -0.31 8.55 -0.35
N ALA A 80 0.50 9.17 0.52
CA ALA A 80 0.87 8.61 1.81
C ALA A 80 -0.34 8.53 2.76
N LEU A 81 -1.13 9.61 2.86
CA LEU A 81 -2.32 9.64 3.69
C LEU A 81 -3.33 8.57 3.28
N VAL A 82 -3.58 8.42 1.98
CA VAL A 82 -4.47 7.38 1.45
C VAL A 82 -3.94 5.99 1.82
N LEU A 83 -2.65 5.72 1.63
CA LEU A 83 -2.07 4.42 1.98
C LEU A 83 -2.23 4.12 3.48
N PHE A 84 -1.80 5.01 4.37
CA PHE A 84 -1.84 4.76 5.82
C PHE A 84 -3.26 4.65 6.34
N THR A 85 -4.17 5.50 5.85
CA THR A 85 -5.59 5.48 6.27
C THR A 85 -6.30 4.21 5.81
N VAL A 86 -6.19 3.87 4.52
CA VAL A 86 -6.85 2.68 3.97
C VAL A 86 -6.31 1.41 4.62
N SER A 87 -5.00 1.33 4.82
CA SER A 87 -4.36 0.20 5.49
C SER A 87 -4.81 0.07 6.94
N ALA A 88 -4.88 1.17 7.69
CA ALA A 88 -5.41 1.19 9.04
C ALA A 88 -6.87 0.70 9.09
N ILE A 89 -7.73 1.23 8.23
CA ILE A 89 -9.14 0.84 8.12
C ILE A 89 -9.25 -0.65 7.78
N TYR A 90 -8.54 -1.11 6.76
CA TYR A 90 -8.58 -2.50 6.31
C TYR A 90 -8.19 -3.48 7.43
N HIS A 91 -7.11 -3.20 8.13
CA HIS A 91 -6.56 -4.12 9.12
C HIS A 91 -7.25 -4.08 10.49
N ARG A 92 -7.87 -2.94 10.86
CA ARG A 92 -8.48 -2.76 12.17
C ARG A 92 -9.98 -2.99 12.22
N GLY A 93 -10.67 -2.79 11.09
CA GLY A 93 -12.13 -2.93 11.06
C GLY A 93 -12.59 -4.38 10.94
N ARG A 94 -13.84 -4.61 11.37
CA ARG A 94 -14.58 -5.84 11.11
C ARG A 94 -15.52 -5.58 9.94
N TRP A 95 -15.25 -6.22 8.83
CA TRP A 95 -15.90 -5.93 7.56
C TRP A 95 -16.71 -7.12 7.05
N SER A 96 -17.82 -6.86 6.35
CA SER A 96 -18.49 -7.88 5.57
C SER A 96 -17.55 -8.43 4.49
N PRO A 97 -17.75 -9.66 3.98
CA PRO A 97 -16.85 -10.27 2.99
C PRO A 97 -16.65 -9.40 1.73
N ARG A 98 -17.69 -8.68 1.29
CA ARG A 98 -17.61 -7.79 0.12
C ARG A 98 -16.73 -6.55 0.40
N VAL A 99 -16.97 -5.90 1.55
CA VAL A 99 -16.19 -4.71 1.96
C VAL A 99 -14.74 -5.10 2.24
N TRP A 100 -14.50 -6.24 2.89
CA TRP A 100 -13.15 -6.76 3.12
C TRP A 100 -12.39 -7.00 1.81
N ALA A 101 -13.04 -7.63 0.82
CA ALA A 101 -12.44 -7.88 -0.48
C ALA A 101 -12.11 -6.57 -1.23
N PHE A 102 -12.97 -5.56 -1.14
CA PHE A 102 -12.74 -4.23 -1.70
C PHE A 102 -11.56 -3.53 -1.01
N LEU A 103 -11.57 -3.45 0.33
CA LEU A 103 -10.51 -2.80 1.10
C LEU A 103 -9.15 -3.49 0.90
N ARG A 104 -9.12 -4.82 0.82
CA ARG A 104 -7.90 -5.57 0.52
C ARG A 104 -7.30 -5.19 -0.84
N ARG A 105 -8.13 -5.06 -1.87
CA ARG A 105 -7.66 -4.64 -3.20
C ARG A 105 -7.12 -3.23 -3.16
N PHE A 106 -7.82 -2.35 -2.48
CA PHE A 106 -7.45 -0.94 -2.38
C PHE A 106 -6.18 -0.74 -1.55
N ASP A 107 -6.05 -1.40 -0.41
CA ASP A 107 -4.84 -1.40 0.41
C ASP A 107 -3.60 -1.80 -0.41
N HIS A 108 -3.68 -2.90 -1.17
CA HIS A 108 -2.56 -3.32 -2.00
C HIS A 108 -2.33 -2.44 -3.24
N ALA A 109 -3.37 -1.85 -3.81
CA ALA A 109 -3.26 -0.94 -4.95
C ALA A 109 -2.59 0.38 -4.56
N ASN A 110 -2.80 0.85 -3.32
CA ASN A 110 -2.22 2.10 -2.82
C ASN A 110 -0.70 2.08 -2.74
N ILE A 111 -0.05 0.91 -2.71
CA ILE A 111 1.41 0.80 -2.78
C ILE A 111 1.92 1.41 -4.09
N PHE A 112 1.27 1.14 -5.21
CA PHE A 112 1.62 1.73 -6.50
C PHE A 112 1.45 3.25 -6.50
N LEU A 113 0.36 3.75 -5.88
CA LEU A 113 0.10 5.19 -5.77
C LEU A 113 1.13 5.88 -4.88
N LEU A 114 1.56 5.23 -3.77
CA LEU A 114 2.62 5.78 -2.92
C LEU A 114 3.96 5.84 -3.66
N ILE A 115 4.31 4.83 -4.46
CA ILE A 115 5.53 4.84 -5.27
C ILE A 115 5.50 6.06 -6.22
N ALA A 116 4.47 6.19 -7.06
CA ALA A 116 4.36 7.31 -7.98
C ALA A 116 4.28 8.67 -7.26
N GLY A 117 3.55 8.71 -6.15
CA GLY A 117 3.45 9.90 -5.29
C GLY A 117 4.80 10.34 -4.72
N THR A 118 5.64 9.38 -4.32
CA THR A 118 7.01 9.66 -3.84
C THR A 118 7.93 10.15 -4.95
N TYR A 119 7.82 9.58 -6.15
CA TYR A 119 8.58 10.04 -7.32
C TYR A 119 8.23 11.47 -7.73
N THR A 120 6.99 11.88 -7.53
CA THR A 120 6.48 13.15 -8.07
C THR A 120 7.28 14.37 -7.58
N PRO A 121 7.46 14.64 -6.27
CA PRO A 121 8.26 15.79 -5.83
C PRO A 121 9.73 15.67 -6.28
N PHE A 122 10.36 14.51 -6.14
CA PHE A 122 11.75 14.36 -6.54
C PHE A 122 11.95 14.60 -8.05
N SER A 123 11.08 14.08 -8.90
CA SER A 123 11.15 14.32 -10.34
C SER A 123 10.90 15.78 -10.70
N LEU A 124 9.91 16.43 -10.07
CA LEU A 124 9.59 17.83 -10.34
C LEU A 124 10.70 18.79 -9.93
N LEU A 125 11.38 18.50 -8.82
CA LEU A 125 12.35 19.41 -8.21
C LEU A 125 13.80 19.16 -8.65
N LEU A 126 14.14 17.91 -8.97
CA LEU A 126 15.53 17.49 -9.17
C LEU A 126 15.87 17.09 -10.60
N LEU A 127 14.86 16.91 -11.47
CA LEU A 127 15.06 16.60 -12.87
C LEU A 127 14.58 17.74 -13.76
N GLU A 128 15.15 17.85 -14.96
CA GLU A 128 14.80 18.86 -15.94
C GLU A 128 14.40 18.26 -17.30
N GLY A 129 13.77 19.07 -18.11
CA GLY A 129 13.47 18.78 -19.50
C GLY A 129 12.79 17.42 -19.71
N ARG A 130 13.33 16.65 -20.66
CA ARG A 130 12.77 15.36 -21.07
C ARG A 130 12.80 14.30 -19.96
N ASN A 131 13.86 14.26 -19.15
CA ASN A 131 14.04 13.25 -18.11
C ASN A 131 12.96 13.34 -17.03
N ARG A 132 12.59 14.56 -16.62
CA ARG A 132 11.45 14.82 -15.72
C ARG A 132 10.16 14.23 -16.27
N VAL A 133 9.83 14.55 -17.51
CA VAL A 133 8.58 14.11 -18.16
C VAL A 133 8.55 12.60 -18.34
N VAL A 134 9.64 12.01 -18.82
CA VAL A 134 9.72 10.56 -19.07
C VAL A 134 9.61 9.79 -17.76
N LEU A 135 10.35 10.17 -16.71
CA LEU A 135 10.28 9.46 -15.44
C LEU A 135 8.88 9.55 -14.81
N LEU A 136 8.26 10.74 -14.80
CA LEU A 136 6.88 10.89 -14.33
C LEU A 136 5.89 10.07 -15.15
N ALA A 137 6.02 10.07 -16.49
CA ALA A 137 5.16 9.25 -17.34
C ALA A 137 5.32 7.76 -17.05
N VAL A 138 6.54 7.26 -16.90
CA VAL A 138 6.84 5.85 -16.61
C VAL A 138 6.25 5.44 -15.26
N VAL A 139 6.51 6.22 -14.20
CA VAL A 139 6.06 5.82 -12.85
C VAL A 139 4.55 5.94 -12.68
N TRP A 140 3.90 6.96 -13.26
CA TRP A 140 2.44 7.09 -13.18
C TRP A 140 1.73 6.08 -14.08
N THR A 141 2.23 5.81 -15.28
CA THR A 141 1.68 4.73 -16.14
C THR A 141 1.83 3.38 -15.45
N GLY A 142 3.03 3.08 -14.91
CA GLY A 142 3.27 1.87 -14.16
C GLY A 142 2.38 1.75 -12.92
N ALA A 143 2.15 2.85 -12.20
CA ALA A 143 1.26 2.87 -11.04
C ALA A 143 -0.20 2.62 -11.43
N ILE A 144 -0.70 3.27 -12.47
CA ILE A 144 -2.07 3.07 -12.97
C ILE A 144 -2.27 1.62 -13.41
N LEU A 145 -1.35 1.08 -14.21
CA LEU A 145 -1.40 -0.32 -14.64
C LEU A 145 -1.33 -1.28 -13.44
N GLY A 146 -0.49 -0.98 -12.46
CA GLY A 146 -0.39 -1.74 -11.22
C GLY A 146 -1.67 -1.71 -10.37
N VAL A 147 -2.32 -0.55 -10.25
CA VAL A 147 -3.63 -0.41 -9.61
C VAL A 147 -4.67 -1.26 -10.34
N LEU A 148 -4.77 -1.13 -11.66
CA LEU A 148 -5.70 -1.92 -12.46
C LEU A 148 -5.43 -3.42 -12.30
N PHE A 149 -4.18 -3.84 -12.36
CA PHE A 149 -3.76 -5.22 -12.12
C PHE A 149 -4.25 -5.73 -10.75
N ARG A 150 -4.08 -4.95 -9.67
CA ARG A 150 -4.52 -5.36 -8.32
C ARG A 150 -6.05 -5.34 -8.14
N VAL A 151 -6.74 -4.42 -8.80
CA VAL A 151 -8.20 -4.34 -8.75
C VAL A 151 -8.85 -5.51 -9.49
N PHE A 152 -8.36 -5.82 -10.69
CA PHE A 152 -8.95 -6.87 -11.52
C PHE A 152 -8.46 -8.28 -11.19
N TRP A 153 -7.23 -8.41 -10.66
CA TRP A 153 -6.67 -9.70 -10.26
C TRP A 153 -6.27 -9.73 -8.77
N ALA A 154 -7.29 -9.72 -7.90
CA ALA A 154 -7.09 -9.74 -6.45
C ALA A 154 -6.41 -11.02 -5.92
N GLY A 155 -6.50 -12.13 -6.65
CA GLY A 155 -5.86 -13.42 -6.33
C GLY A 155 -4.43 -13.58 -6.83
N ALA A 156 -3.83 -12.56 -7.45
CA ALA A 156 -2.46 -12.64 -7.94
C ALA A 156 -1.49 -13.06 -6.82
N PRO A 157 -0.56 -13.99 -7.08
CA PRO A 157 0.37 -14.49 -6.08
C PRO A 157 1.43 -13.43 -5.72
N ARG A 158 1.94 -13.47 -4.49
CA ARG A 158 2.93 -12.50 -3.97
C ARG A 158 4.21 -12.45 -4.80
N TRP A 159 4.70 -13.59 -5.24
CA TRP A 159 5.90 -13.69 -6.07
C TRP A 159 5.80 -12.93 -7.40
N LEU A 160 4.57 -12.63 -7.85
CA LEU A 160 4.33 -11.86 -9.07
C LEU A 160 4.25 -10.36 -8.80
N TYR A 161 3.39 -9.92 -7.86
CA TYR A 161 3.17 -8.48 -7.67
C TYR A 161 4.25 -7.80 -6.84
N THR A 162 4.97 -8.53 -5.95
CA THR A 162 6.06 -7.92 -5.19
C THR A 162 7.22 -7.47 -6.07
N PRO A 163 7.73 -8.29 -7.03
CA PRO A 163 8.72 -7.80 -7.99
C PRO A 163 8.25 -6.62 -8.85
N ILE A 164 6.95 -6.54 -9.17
CA ILE A 164 6.40 -5.41 -9.95
C ILE A 164 6.49 -4.10 -9.13
N TYR A 165 6.13 -4.13 -7.82
CA TYR A 165 6.35 -2.96 -6.95
C TYR A 165 7.81 -2.55 -6.90
N MET A 166 8.70 -3.53 -6.73
CA MET A 166 10.14 -3.29 -6.64
C MET A 166 10.67 -2.70 -7.95
N ALA A 167 10.34 -3.29 -9.08
CA ALA A 167 10.77 -2.79 -10.39
C ALA A 167 10.35 -1.34 -10.63
N LEU A 168 9.10 -0.99 -10.29
CA LEU A 168 8.64 0.40 -10.37
C LEU A 168 9.40 1.31 -9.40
N GLY A 169 9.65 0.84 -8.18
CA GLY A 169 10.42 1.58 -7.16
C GLY A 169 11.88 1.82 -7.56
N TRP A 170 12.47 0.96 -8.39
CA TRP A 170 13.85 1.08 -8.87
C TRP A 170 14.01 1.91 -10.14
N ALA A 171 12.94 2.48 -10.71
CA ALA A 171 13.01 3.31 -11.90
C ALA A 171 13.99 4.50 -11.78
N ALA A 172 14.23 5.03 -10.57
CA ALA A 172 15.19 6.09 -10.30
C ALA A 172 16.64 5.73 -10.66
N VAL A 173 16.99 4.44 -10.66
CA VAL A 173 18.36 3.98 -10.96
C VAL A 173 18.80 4.38 -12.37
N PHE A 174 17.87 4.44 -13.33
CA PHE A 174 18.15 4.88 -14.68
C PHE A 174 18.44 6.39 -14.79
N TYR A 175 18.15 7.15 -13.75
CA TYR A 175 18.33 8.60 -13.65
C TYR A 175 19.31 9.00 -12.53
N VAL A 176 20.08 8.05 -12.01
CA VAL A 176 20.99 8.30 -10.88
C VAL A 176 21.98 9.41 -11.18
N ASN A 177 22.49 9.48 -12.41
CA ASN A 177 23.43 10.53 -12.84
C ASN A 177 22.79 11.92 -12.75
N ASP A 178 21.55 12.06 -13.20
CA ASP A 178 20.81 13.33 -13.12
C ASP A 178 20.57 13.73 -11.66
N PHE A 179 20.17 12.78 -10.81
CA PHE A 179 19.95 13.02 -9.38
C PHE A 179 21.25 13.40 -8.64
N VAL A 180 22.37 12.77 -8.97
CA VAL A 180 23.68 13.09 -8.36
C VAL A 180 24.10 14.52 -8.67
N HIS A 181 23.88 14.99 -9.89
CA HIS A 181 24.26 16.35 -10.31
C HIS A 181 23.18 17.40 -9.99
N GLY A 182 21.93 16.99 -9.84
CA GLY A 182 20.79 17.88 -9.66
C GLY A 182 20.41 18.17 -8.20
N THR A 183 21.09 17.54 -7.21
CA THR A 183 20.64 17.70 -5.82
C THR A 183 21.77 17.71 -4.80
N HIS A 184 21.46 18.22 -3.60
CA HIS A 184 22.37 18.16 -2.46
C HIS A 184 22.61 16.70 -2.00
N PRO A 185 23.86 16.33 -1.64
CA PRO A 185 24.19 14.95 -1.23
C PRO A 185 23.29 14.37 -0.13
N ALA A 186 22.83 15.21 0.81
CA ALA A 186 21.91 14.78 1.86
C ALA A 186 20.57 14.30 1.29
N VAL A 187 20.00 14.97 0.28
CA VAL A 187 18.75 14.57 -0.36
C VAL A 187 18.95 13.24 -1.10
N LEU A 188 20.07 13.11 -1.83
CA LEU A 188 20.42 11.87 -2.53
C LEU A 188 20.56 10.69 -1.55
N THR A 189 21.24 10.90 -0.42
CA THR A 189 21.39 9.88 0.63
C THR A 189 20.03 9.47 1.20
N LEU A 190 19.12 10.43 1.45
CA LEU A 190 17.78 10.16 1.96
C LEU A 190 16.93 9.42 0.91
N MET A 191 17.03 9.78 -0.37
CA MET A 191 16.36 9.05 -1.47
C MET A 191 16.83 7.60 -1.53
N ALA A 192 18.14 7.36 -1.50
CA ALA A 192 18.73 6.03 -1.54
C ALA A 192 18.34 5.19 -0.30
N THR A 193 18.43 5.80 0.90
CA THR A 193 18.06 5.13 2.16
C THR A 193 16.59 4.75 2.17
N GLY A 194 15.71 5.66 1.78
CA GLY A 194 14.27 5.38 1.70
C GLY A 194 13.94 4.29 0.68
N GLY A 195 14.59 4.31 -0.49
CA GLY A 195 14.47 3.26 -1.52
C GLY A 195 14.93 1.88 -1.03
N LEU A 196 16.05 1.84 -0.27
CA LEU A 196 16.54 0.61 0.36
C LEU A 196 15.56 0.09 1.44
N LEU A 197 15.00 0.97 2.26
CA LEU A 197 14.00 0.60 3.27
C LEU A 197 12.73 0.02 2.63
N TYR A 198 12.23 0.61 1.53
CA TYR A 198 11.11 0.04 0.76
C TYR A 198 11.48 -1.30 0.15
N THR A 199 12.70 -1.45 -0.36
CA THR A 199 13.20 -2.72 -0.92
C THR A 199 13.24 -3.80 0.15
N LEU A 200 13.80 -3.51 1.32
CA LEU A 200 13.80 -4.44 2.46
C LEU A 200 12.38 -4.79 2.89
N GLY A 201 11.48 -3.81 2.94
CA GLY A 201 10.06 -4.05 3.20
C GLY A 201 9.42 -5.00 2.18
N GLY A 202 9.68 -4.78 0.89
CA GLY A 202 9.22 -5.66 -0.18
C GLY A 202 9.74 -7.10 -0.05
N LEU A 203 11.01 -7.28 0.30
CA LEU A 203 11.62 -8.59 0.55
C LEU A 203 10.98 -9.28 1.78
N VAL A 204 10.82 -8.56 2.88
CA VAL A 204 10.14 -9.08 4.09
C VAL A 204 8.73 -9.51 3.75
N TYR A 205 8.00 -8.73 2.99
CA TYR A 205 6.63 -9.04 2.59
C TYR A 205 6.56 -10.24 1.63
N GLY A 206 7.48 -10.32 0.67
CA GLY A 206 7.57 -11.42 -0.31
C GLY A 206 7.92 -12.75 0.34
N PHE A 207 8.97 -12.77 1.15
CA PHE A 207 9.48 -13.97 1.82
C PHE A 207 8.77 -14.30 3.14
N GLN A 208 7.94 -13.39 3.67
CA GLN A 208 7.28 -13.52 4.97
C GLN A 208 8.25 -13.73 6.14
N TRP A 209 9.44 -13.17 6.04
CA TRP A 209 10.51 -13.29 7.01
C TRP A 209 11.27 -11.95 7.13
N PRO A 210 11.73 -11.56 8.36
CA PRO A 210 11.58 -12.24 9.64
C PRO A 210 10.16 -12.14 10.21
N ASN A 211 9.80 -13.12 11.04
CA ASN A 211 8.53 -13.18 11.78
C ASN A 211 8.80 -13.24 13.30
N PRO A 212 9.26 -12.12 13.90
CA PRO A 212 9.88 -12.14 15.23
C PRO A 212 8.91 -12.52 16.34
N SER A 213 7.64 -12.16 16.23
CA SER A 213 6.61 -12.53 17.21
C SER A 213 5.26 -12.71 16.51
N PRO A 214 4.92 -13.94 16.08
CA PRO A 214 3.69 -14.22 15.32
C PRO A 214 2.40 -13.75 16.02
N ARG A 215 2.38 -13.69 17.36
CA ARG A 215 1.22 -13.25 18.14
C ARG A 215 1.10 -11.72 18.28
N TRP A 216 2.23 -11.00 18.30
CA TRP A 216 2.25 -9.57 18.56
C TRP A 216 2.73 -8.75 17.36
N PHE A 217 3.86 -9.12 16.78
CA PHE A 217 4.59 -8.38 15.78
C PHE A 217 5.20 -9.33 14.74
N GLY A 218 4.44 -9.63 13.68
CA GLY A 218 4.82 -10.56 12.63
C GLY A 218 5.55 -9.88 11.46
N PHE A 219 5.85 -10.65 10.41
CA PHE A 219 6.50 -10.14 9.20
C PHE A 219 5.76 -8.96 8.55
N HIS A 220 4.45 -8.92 8.66
CA HIS A 220 3.63 -7.85 8.09
C HIS A 220 3.80 -6.53 8.86
N GLU A 221 3.92 -6.59 10.17
CA GLU A 221 4.23 -5.45 11.02
C GLU A 221 5.66 -4.95 10.77
N VAL A 222 6.62 -5.84 10.52
CA VAL A 222 7.98 -5.48 10.08
C VAL A 222 7.93 -4.74 8.74
N PHE A 223 7.16 -5.25 7.77
CA PHE A 223 6.92 -4.58 6.50
C PHE A 223 6.32 -3.17 6.69
N HIS A 224 5.29 -3.02 7.52
CA HIS A 224 4.70 -1.70 7.82
C HIS A 224 5.70 -0.75 8.46
N THR A 225 6.52 -1.23 9.40
CA THR A 225 7.57 -0.42 10.04
C THR A 225 8.58 0.10 9.01
N LEU A 226 9.05 -0.77 8.12
CA LEU A 226 9.98 -0.39 7.04
C LEU A 226 9.33 0.59 6.06
N THR A 227 8.04 0.43 5.76
CA THR A 227 7.27 1.36 4.92
C THR A 227 7.17 2.74 5.58
N ILE A 228 6.91 2.80 6.88
CA ILE A 228 6.85 4.06 7.65
C ILE A 228 8.23 4.71 7.70
N ALA A 229 9.29 3.95 8.00
CA ALA A 229 10.66 4.46 8.04
C ALA A 229 11.08 5.02 6.67
N ALA A 230 10.77 4.32 5.59
CA ALA A 230 11.02 4.79 4.23
C ALA A 230 10.25 6.08 3.92
N PHE A 231 8.95 6.14 4.27
CA PHE A 231 8.14 7.35 4.11
C PHE A 231 8.73 8.55 4.87
N VAL A 232 9.10 8.37 6.14
CA VAL A 232 9.72 9.44 6.96
C VAL A 232 11.04 9.91 6.34
N THR A 233 11.89 8.98 5.89
CA THR A 233 13.14 9.29 5.22
C THR A 233 12.91 10.10 3.94
N HIS A 234 11.98 9.69 3.10
CA HIS A 234 11.61 10.44 1.90
C HIS A 234 10.94 11.77 2.22
N TYR A 235 10.10 11.84 3.27
CA TYR A 235 9.49 13.10 3.72
C TYR A 235 10.55 14.14 4.08
N VAL A 236 11.58 13.74 4.81
CA VAL A 236 12.72 14.63 5.13
C VAL A 236 13.43 15.06 3.86
N GLY A 237 13.71 14.13 2.94
CA GLY A 237 14.35 14.43 1.65
C GLY A 237 13.55 15.41 0.79
N VAL A 238 12.23 15.19 0.67
CA VAL A 238 11.30 16.09 -0.05
C VAL A 238 11.25 17.46 0.64
N SER A 239 11.21 17.49 1.98
CA SER A 239 11.19 18.75 2.74
C SER A 239 12.45 19.58 2.49
N ILE A 240 13.63 18.97 2.54
CA ILE A 240 14.92 19.66 2.26
C ILE A 240 14.88 20.18 0.81
N ALA A 241 14.55 19.34 -0.18
CA ALA A 241 14.50 19.74 -1.58
C ALA A 241 13.47 20.86 -1.83
N THR A 242 12.31 20.82 -1.16
CA THR A 242 11.27 21.86 -1.28
C THR A 242 11.70 23.18 -0.66
N TYR A 243 12.30 23.14 0.53
CA TYR A 243 12.62 24.36 1.30
C TYR A 243 13.91 25.02 0.86
N SER A 244 14.82 24.29 0.21
CA SER A 244 16.01 24.87 -0.41
C SER A 244 15.72 25.81 -1.58
N LEU A 245 14.46 25.84 -2.05
CA LEU A 245 13.99 26.75 -3.11
C LEU A 245 13.31 28.01 -2.58
N ARG A 246 13.38 28.27 -1.26
CA ARG A 246 12.87 29.51 -0.62
C ARG A 246 13.83 30.70 -0.75
#